data_10039bfb90d25a3ac8fe2c8cb3a86955
#
_entry.id   10039bfb90d25a3ac8fe2c8cb3a86955
#
_cell.length_a   1.000
_cell.length_b   1.000
_cell.length_c   1.000
_cell.angle_alpha   90.00
_cell.angle_beta   90.00
_cell.angle_gamma   90.00
#
_symmetry.space_group_name_H-M   'P 1'
#
loop_
_entity.id
_entity.type
_entity.pdbx_description
1 polymer ?
#
loop_
_entity_poly.entity_id
_entity_poly.type
_entity_poly.pdbx_seq_one_letter_code
_entity_poly.pdbx_strand_id
1 'polypeptide(L)'
;MLVIDSFGKNIYIDENLVGYIGENVLYINGKKFAEISDEGIISFPPKKIGYVDDDGSIIINDREVGYIDGDGNFIFYKSLMNK
;
A
#
# COMPACT_ATOMS: atom_id res chain seq x y z
N MET A 1 5.92 -9.51 15.38
CA MET A 1 5.85 -9.50 13.91
C MET A 1 4.54 -8.85 13.46
N LEU A 2 4.64 -7.93 12.54
CA LEU A 2 3.44 -7.28 11.99
C LEU A 2 2.79 -8.20 10.98
N VAL A 3 1.50 -8.44 11.14
CA VAL A 3 0.71 -9.21 10.18
C VAL A 3 -0.25 -8.27 9.49
N ILE A 4 -0.21 -8.24 8.18
CA ILE A 4 -1.07 -7.36 7.39
C ILE A 4 -2.30 -8.15 6.95
N ASP A 5 -3.46 -7.74 7.43
CA ASP A 5 -4.72 -8.33 7.03
C ASP A 5 -5.55 -7.27 6.33
N SER A 6 -5.19 -7.02 5.09
CA SER A 6 -5.77 -5.92 4.32
C SER A 6 -6.69 -6.39 3.20
N PHE A 7 -6.99 -7.68 3.14
CA PHE A 7 -7.87 -8.19 2.09
C PHE A 7 -9.23 -7.50 2.18
N GLY A 8 -9.69 -6.99 1.06
CA GLY A 8 -10.98 -6.30 0.99
C GLY A 8 -10.95 -4.85 1.45
N LYS A 9 -9.79 -4.35 1.84
CA LYS A 9 -9.68 -2.95 2.24
C LYS A 9 -9.47 -2.05 1.03
N ASN A 10 -9.58 -0.76 1.25
CA ASN A 10 -9.54 0.23 0.17
C ASN A 10 -8.19 0.92 0.11
N ILE A 11 -7.92 1.51 -1.05
CA ILE A 11 -6.71 2.30 -1.26
C ILE A 11 -7.15 3.72 -1.60
N TYR A 12 -6.58 4.69 -0.89
CA TYR A 12 -6.86 6.11 -1.10
C TYR A 12 -5.58 6.83 -1.49
N ILE A 13 -5.71 7.86 -2.31
CA ILE A 13 -4.64 8.85 -2.49
C ILE A 13 -5.19 10.12 -1.88
N ASP A 14 -4.57 10.58 -0.79
CA ASP A 14 -5.13 11.61 0.08
C ASP A 14 -6.52 11.17 0.53
N GLU A 15 -7.57 11.85 0.11
CA GLU A 15 -8.93 11.53 0.51
C GLU A 15 -9.74 10.87 -0.59
N ASN A 16 -9.11 10.55 -1.71
CA ASN A 16 -9.82 10.02 -2.87
C ASN A 16 -9.66 8.52 -2.96
N LEU A 17 -10.77 7.80 -3.03
CA LEU A 17 -10.75 6.36 -3.19
C LEU A 17 -10.29 6.04 -4.61
N VAL A 18 -9.21 5.28 -4.74
CA VAL A 18 -8.64 4.98 -6.05
C VAL A 18 -8.51 3.48 -6.32
N GLY A 19 -8.68 2.65 -5.30
CA GLY A 19 -8.53 1.22 -5.52
C GLY A 19 -8.91 0.39 -4.32
N TYR A 20 -8.52 -0.86 -4.37
CA TYR A 20 -8.82 -1.79 -3.29
C TYR A 20 -7.73 -2.86 -3.22
N ILE A 21 -7.76 -3.64 -2.15
CA ILE A 21 -6.77 -4.67 -1.92
C ILE A 21 -7.46 -6.03 -2.04
N GLY A 22 -7.02 -6.81 -3.01
CA GLY A 22 -7.46 -8.18 -3.16
C GLY A 22 -6.56 -9.10 -2.35
N GLU A 23 -6.55 -10.36 -2.70
CA GLU A 23 -5.73 -11.33 -1.97
C GLU A 23 -4.26 -11.08 -2.32
N ASN A 24 -3.56 -10.37 -1.44
CA ASN A 24 -2.13 -10.06 -1.60
C ASN A 24 -1.80 -9.23 -2.84
N VAL A 25 -2.79 -8.51 -3.38
CA VAL A 25 -2.58 -7.67 -4.56
C VAL A 25 -3.27 -6.33 -4.33
N LEU A 26 -2.57 -5.26 -4.67
CA LEU A 26 -3.12 -3.91 -4.62
C LEU A 26 -3.56 -3.52 -6.02
N TYR A 27 -4.82 -3.08 -6.17
CA TYR A 27 -5.39 -2.64 -7.44
C TYR A 27 -5.70 -1.17 -7.37
N ILE A 28 -5.26 -0.42 -8.38
CA ILE A 28 -5.58 1.00 -8.53
C ILE A 28 -6.18 1.20 -9.90
N ASN A 29 -7.35 1.82 -9.95
CA ASN A 29 -8.09 2.06 -11.19
C ASN A 29 -8.33 0.76 -11.96
N GLY A 30 -8.59 -0.32 -11.22
CA GLY A 30 -8.89 -1.61 -11.83
C GLY A 30 -7.69 -2.38 -12.34
N LYS A 31 -6.48 -1.88 -12.11
CA LYS A 31 -5.27 -2.53 -12.59
C LYS A 31 -4.37 -2.90 -11.43
N LYS A 32 -3.66 -4.01 -11.59
CA LYS A 32 -2.70 -4.44 -10.57
C LYS A 32 -1.60 -3.39 -10.44
N PHE A 33 -1.43 -2.89 -9.22
CA PHE A 33 -0.42 -1.89 -8.92
C PHE A 33 0.80 -2.52 -8.27
N ALA A 34 0.58 -3.45 -7.34
CA ALA A 34 1.66 -4.07 -6.59
C ALA A 34 1.15 -5.33 -5.92
N GLU A 35 2.07 -6.12 -5.38
CA GLU A 35 1.74 -7.26 -4.54
C GLU A 35 2.20 -6.97 -3.14
N ILE A 36 1.54 -7.55 -2.14
CA ILE A 36 1.91 -7.37 -0.75
C ILE A 36 1.89 -8.72 -0.06
N SER A 37 2.95 -9.00 0.72
CA SER A 37 3.00 -10.23 1.50
C SER A 37 2.33 -10.03 2.85
N ASP A 38 2.06 -11.13 3.55
CA ASP A 38 1.48 -11.06 4.89
C ASP A 38 2.41 -10.37 5.89
N GLU A 39 3.68 -10.29 5.55
CA GLU A 39 4.68 -9.65 6.41
C GLU A 39 4.85 -8.17 6.10
N GLY A 40 4.08 -7.64 5.15
CA GLY A 40 4.14 -6.24 4.85
C GLY A 40 5.16 -5.83 3.79
N ILE A 41 5.70 -6.79 3.04
CA ILE A 41 6.63 -6.49 1.96
C ILE A 41 5.82 -6.20 0.69
N ILE A 42 6.07 -5.04 0.09
CA ILE A 42 5.36 -4.61 -1.10
C ILE A 42 6.27 -4.72 -2.29
N SER A 43 5.82 -5.41 -3.32
CA SER A 43 6.62 -5.68 -4.52
C SER A 43 5.98 -5.05 -5.75
N PHE A 44 6.75 -4.27 -6.48
CA PHE A 44 6.32 -3.61 -7.71
C PHE A 44 7.10 -4.17 -8.88
N PRO A 45 6.46 -4.50 -10.00
CA PRO A 45 7.23 -4.86 -11.19
C PRO A 45 7.98 -3.62 -11.69
N PRO A 46 9.19 -3.73 -12.23
CA PRO A 46 9.92 -5.01 -12.31
C PRO A 46 10.73 -5.34 -11.07
N LYS A 47 11.16 -4.36 -10.27
CA LYS A 47 12.07 -4.68 -9.16
C LYS A 47 11.95 -3.78 -7.94
N LYS A 48 11.03 -2.86 -7.93
CA LYS A 48 10.91 -1.95 -6.78
C LYS A 48 10.30 -2.69 -5.61
N ILE A 49 10.83 -2.48 -4.43
CA ILE A 49 10.35 -3.13 -3.21
C ILE A 49 10.15 -2.07 -2.14
N GLY A 50 9.06 -2.18 -1.44
CA GLY A 50 8.77 -1.37 -0.28
C GLY A 50 8.32 -2.24 0.88
N TYR A 51 7.89 -1.62 1.97
CA TYR A 51 7.41 -2.37 3.12
C TYR A 51 6.53 -1.48 3.98
N VAL A 52 5.78 -2.15 4.85
CA VAL A 52 4.99 -1.46 5.88
C VAL A 52 5.73 -1.68 7.19
N ASP A 53 6.09 -0.60 7.89
CA ASP A 53 6.82 -0.76 9.13
C ASP A 53 5.87 -0.95 10.32
N ASP A 54 6.43 -1.09 11.52
CA ASP A 54 5.66 -1.49 12.68
C ASP A 54 4.63 -0.46 13.12
N ASP A 55 4.79 0.80 12.74
CA ASP A 55 3.84 1.83 13.13
C ASP A 55 2.81 2.12 12.03
N GLY A 56 2.81 1.32 10.96
CA GLY A 56 1.83 1.46 9.90
C GLY A 56 2.24 2.38 8.77
N SER A 57 3.47 2.87 8.77
CA SER A 57 3.96 3.71 7.67
C SER A 57 4.32 2.85 6.47
N ILE A 58 4.00 3.33 5.28
CA ILE A 58 4.32 2.63 4.03
C ILE A 58 5.57 3.27 3.47
N ILE A 59 6.63 2.48 3.33
CA ILE A 59 7.95 2.97 2.94
C ILE A 59 8.32 2.39 1.58
N ILE A 60 8.69 3.25 0.64
CA ILE A 60 9.17 2.83 -0.69
C ILE A 60 10.40 3.66 -0.99
N ASN A 61 11.50 3.00 -1.32
CA ASN A 61 12.77 3.67 -1.60
C ASN A 61 13.22 4.55 -0.44
N ASP A 62 13.08 4.05 0.78
CA ASP A 62 13.47 4.76 2.01
C ASP A 62 12.67 6.03 2.26
N ARG A 63 11.50 6.16 1.66
CA ARG A 63 10.61 7.30 1.87
C ARG A 63 9.26 6.83 2.35
N GLU A 64 8.71 7.56 3.28
CA GLU A 64 7.32 7.31 3.65
C GLU A 64 6.41 7.87 2.56
N VAL A 65 5.64 6.98 1.92
CA VAL A 65 4.74 7.39 0.85
C VAL A 65 3.27 7.30 1.25
N GLY A 66 3.00 6.85 2.47
CA GLY A 66 1.64 6.74 2.96
C GLY A 66 1.61 6.02 4.29
N TYR A 67 0.42 5.59 4.68
CA TYR A 67 0.26 4.88 5.95
C TYR A 67 -0.99 4.00 5.88
N ILE A 68 -1.10 3.10 6.85
CA ILE A 68 -2.30 2.27 7.01
C ILE A 68 -3.11 2.87 8.14
N ASP A 69 -4.38 3.19 7.89
CA ASP A 69 -5.22 3.83 8.89
C ASP A 69 -5.76 2.80 9.90
N GLY A 70 -6.55 3.26 10.84
CA GLY A 70 -7.07 2.40 11.90
C GLY A 70 -8.01 1.32 11.41
N ASP A 71 -8.56 1.45 10.22
CA ASP A 71 -9.46 0.47 9.63
C ASP A 71 -8.75 -0.49 8.69
N GLY A 72 -7.45 -0.31 8.50
CA GLY A 72 -6.68 -1.19 7.63
C GLY A 72 -6.59 -0.73 6.18
N ASN A 73 -7.10 0.47 5.87
CA ASN A 73 -7.04 1.01 4.53
C ASN A 73 -5.67 1.61 4.27
N PHE A 74 -5.23 1.54 3.02
CA PHE A 74 -3.95 2.12 2.61
C PHE A 74 -4.18 3.55 2.12
N ILE A 75 -3.45 4.49 2.70
CA ILE A 75 -3.56 5.91 2.35
C ILE A 75 -2.21 6.35 1.79
N PHE A 76 -2.18 6.76 0.54
CA PHE A 76 -0.95 7.23 -0.10
C PHE A 76 -0.98 8.74 -0.21
N TYR A 77 0.18 9.37 -0.09
CA TYR A 77 0.30 10.82 -0.22
C TYR A 77 0.39 11.18 -1.70
N LYS A 78 -0.47 12.08 -2.13
CA LYS A 78 -0.53 12.45 -3.53
C LYS A 78 0.78 13.00 -4.07
N SER A 79 1.44 13.85 -3.29
CA SER A 79 2.65 14.51 -3.74
C SER A 79 3.77 13.50 -4.01
N LEU A 80 3.73 12.34 -3.35
CA LEU A 80 4.76 11.32 -3.53
C LEU A 80 4.40 10.33 -4.62
N MET A 81 3.12 10.24 -4.98
CA MET A 81 2.68 9.30 -6.01
C MET A 81 2.75 9.86 -7.41
N ASN A 82 2.89 11.16 -7.55
CA ASN A 82 2.89 11.83 -8.85
C ASN A 82 4.29 11.99 -9.43
N LYS A 83 5.14 11.05 -9.22
CA LYS A 83 6.51 11.13 -9.74
C LYS A 83 6.72 10.31 -10.98
#